data_aa8b03fae8c317e5ee276a6110cd5274
#
_entry.id   aa8b03fae8c317e5ee276a6110cd5274
#
_cell.length_a   1.000
_cell.length_b   1.000
_cell.length_c   1.000
_cell.angle_alpha   90.00
_cell.angle_beta   90.00
_cell.angle_gamma   90.00
#
_symmetry.space_group_name_H-M   'P 1'
#
loop_
_entity.id
_entity.type
_entity.pdbx_description
1 polymer ?
#
loop_
_entity_poly.entity_id
_entity_poly.type
_entity_poly.pdbx_seq_one_letter_code
_entity_poly.pdbx_strand_id
1 'polypeptide(L)'
;RHKIQINPQSILTYINLGQILTNQEKIDEAIVCYQTACHQKILKSHPNFLEKHWNVEQFKKAVRKPDFLIIGVGKGGTTSLYTYLTQHPQVLPPILKEINFWSGNFEKGIDWYLAHFPPIPQSENYFTGEASPGYFGNLEAATRIFSFFPKIKLIIVFRNPIDRAISHYYHWVRLNKENRSLETAINYELEILQNFRNSSNFCLNHWQQNLYYLAPGVYIKFLEKWMTIFPKEQFLILKTEEFNINPVNVMQHILKFLDLPDYQIPDYQKLNIGYYPDIKDSIRQKMSDFFRDYNHKLEEYLGVRFNWEI
;
A
#
# COMPACT_ATOMS: atom_id res chain seq x y z
N ARG A 1 -8.08 -10.00 26.98
CA ARG A 1 -8.17 -11.44 27.28
C ARG A 1 -9.61 -11.88 27.58
N HIS A 2 -10.40 -11.19 28.39
CA HIS A 2 -11.78 -11.56 28.73
C HIS A 2 -12.70 -11.74 27.49
N LYS A 3 -12.60 -10.88 26.47
CA LYS A 3 -13.36 -11.03 25.21
C LYS A 3 -13.01 -12.28 24.41
N ILE A 4 -11.78 -12.80 24.52
CA ILE A 4 -11.37 -14.07 23.89
C ILE A 4 -12.03 -15.26 24.57
N GLN A 5 -12.20 -15.21 25.90
CA GLN A 5 -12.90 -16.25 26.64
C GLN A 5 -14.39 -16.34 26.24
N ILE A 6 -15.00 -15.18 25.92
CA ILE A 6 -16.40 -15.12 25.48
C ILE A 6 -16.56 -15.56 24.01
N ASN A 7 -15.63 -15.17 23.13
CA ASN A 7 -15.65 -15.54 21.71
C ASN A 7 -14.23 -15.89 21.22
N PRO A 8 -13.79 -17.14 21.39
CA PRO A 8 -12.47 -17.62 20.99
C PRO A 8 -12.24 -17.61 19.46
N GLN A 9 -13.28 -17.42 18.65
CA GLN A 9 -13.19 -17.37 17.19
C GLN A 9 -13.16 -15.94 16.63
N SER A 10 -13.15 -14.92 17.49
CA SER A 10 -13.17 -13.52 17.06
C SER A 10 -11.83 -13.06 16.51
N ILE A 11 -11.71 -13.03 15.19
CA ILE A 11 -10.53 -12.53 14.44
C ILE A 11 -10.13 -11.15 14.93
N LEU A 12 -11.09 -10.22 14.99
CA LEU A 12 -10.85 -8.84 15.40
C LEU A 12 -10.30 -8.72 16.83
N THR A 13 -10.77 -9.61 17.73
CA THR A 13 -10.29 -9.60 19.12
C THR A 13 -8.81 -10.00 19.20
N TYR A 14 -8.37 -10.99 18.41
CA TYR A 14 -6.96 -11.37 18.34
C TYR A 14 -6.11 -10.29 17.70
N ILE A 15 -6.59 -9.66 16.62
CA ILE A 15 -5.88 -8.52 15.99
C ILE A 15 -5.68 -7.40 17.01
N ASN A 16 -6.73 -6.96 17.69
CA ASN A 16 -6.66 -5.89 18.69
C ASN A 16 -5.73 -6.26 19.87
N LEU A 17 -5.78 -7.50 20.34
CA LEU A 17 -4.87 -7.95 21.39
C LEU A 17 -3.42 -7.94 20.90
N GLY A 18 -3.16 -8.43 19.69
CA GLY A 18 -1.83 -8.38 19.07
C GLY A 18 -1.30 -6.96 18.96
N GLN A 19 -2.12 -5.99 18.57
CA GLN A 19 -1.73 -4.57 18.52
C GLN A 19 -1.39 -4.01 19.92
N ILE A 20 -2.20 -4.33 20.95
CA ILE A 20 -1.93 -3.92 22.34
C ILE A 20 -0.61 -4.53 22.82
N LEU A 21 -0.38 -5.82 22.55
CA LEU A 21 0.84 -6.52 22.95
C LEU A 21 2.07 -5.95 22.20
N THR A 22 1.93 -5.63 20.92
CA THR A 22 2.97 -4.95 20.14
C THR A 22 3.34 -3.61 20.78
N ASN A 23 2.36 -2.79 21.17
CA ASN A 23 2.60 -1.50 21.83
C ASN A 23 3.22 -1.65 23.23
N GLN A 24 3.10 -2.82 23.85
CA GLN A 24 3.74 -3.19 25.12
C GLN A 24 5.09 -3.89 24.92
N GLU A 25 5.61 -3.93 23.71
CA GLU A 25 6.86 -4.62 23.33
C GLU A 25 6.85 -6.15 23.60
N LYS A 26 5.68 -6.73 23.79
CA LYS A 26 5.49 -8.18 23.97
C LYS A 26 5.32 -8.86 22.60
N ILE A 27 6.41 -8.84 21.82
CA ILE A 27 6.39 -9.20 20.40
C ILE A 27 5.99 -10.67 20.19
N ASP A 28 6.56 -11.61 20.98
CA ASP A 28 6.25 -13.03 20.85
C ASP A 28 4.77 -13.34 21.13
N GLU A 29 4.18 -12.71 22.16
CA GLU A 29 2.76 -12.85 22.44
C GLU A 29 1.89 -12.24 21.32
N ALA A 30 2.31 -11.12 20.73
CA ALA A 30 1.63 -10.50 19.60
C ALA A 30 1.65 -11.39 18.35
N ILE A 31 2.79 -12.02 18.05
CA ILE A 31 2.95 -13.00 16.96
C ILE A 31 1.92 -14.13 17.10
N VAL A 32 1.80 -14.73 18.29
CA VAL A 32 0.82 -15.79 18.55
C VAL A 32 -0.62 -15.32 18.29
N CYS A 33 -0.93 -14.07 18.70
CA CYS A 33 -2.26 -13.50 18.45
C CYS A 33 -2.52 -13.32 16.93
N TYR A 34 -1.56 -12.80 16.18
CA TYR A 34 -1.71 -12.60 14.73
C TYR A 34 -1.81 -13.92 13.98
N GLN A 35 -0.99 -14.89 14.31
CA GLN A 35 -1.08 -16.24 13.74
C GLN A 35 -2.44 -16.88 14.01
N THR A 36 -2.98 -16.72 15.22
CA THR A 36 -4.32 -17.22 15.58
C THR A 36 -5.40 -16.50 14.79
N ALA A 37 -5.33 -15.17 14.67
CA ALA A 37 -6.25 -14.39 13.83
C ALA A 37 -6.22 -14.85 12.37
N CYS A 38 -5.02 -15.09 11.84
CA CYS A 38 -4.81 -15.58 10.48
C CYS A 38 -5.45 -16.96 10.28
N HIS A 39 -5.23 -17.90 11.20
CA HIS A 39 -5.85 -19.21 11.16
C HIS A 39 -7.38 -19.11 11.16
N GLN A 40 -7.98 -18.33 12.06
CA GLN A 40 -9.42 -18.14 12.12
C GLN A 40 -9.98 -17.49 10.85
N LYS A 41 -9.23 -16.56 10.23
CA LYS A 41 -9.63 -15.92 8.98
C LYS A 41 -9.69 -16.92 7.84
N ILE A 42 -8.67 -17.76 7.67
CA ILE A 42 -8.62 -18.77 6.62
C ILE A 42 -9.66 -19.87 6.87
N LEU A 43 -9.84 -20.32 8.10
CA LEU A 43 -10.88 -21.29 8.45
C LEU A 43 -12.27 -20.81 8.03
N LYS A 44 -12.54 -19.51 8.18
CA LYS A 44 -13.82 -18.91 7.78
C LYS A 44 -13.99 -18.74 6.28
N SER A 45 -12.94 -18.31 5.58
CA SER A 45 -13.00 -17.96 4.16
C SER A 45 -12.67 -19.13 3.23
N HIS A 46 -11.79 -20.05 3.64
CA HIS A 46 -11.27 -21.16 2.85
C HIS A 46 -11.14 -22.43 3.72
N PRO A 47 -12.24 -22.99 4.25
CA PRO A 47 -12.18 -24.12 5.19
C PRO A 47 -11.48 -25.34 4.60
N ASN A 48 -11.79 -25.69 3.36
CA ASN A 48 -11.18 -26.84 2.68
C ASN A 48 -9.66 -26.71 2.49
N PHE A 49 -9.13 -25.49 2.42
CA PHE A 49 -7.70 -25.24 2.33
C PHE A 49 -6.99 -25.67 3.61
N LEU A 50 -7.54 -25.35 4.79
CA LEU A 50 -6.95 -25.75 6.06
C LEU A 50 -7.03 -27.25 6.30
N GLU A 51 -8.19 -27.86 6.09
CA GLU A 51 -8.39 -29.30 6.26
C GLU A 51 -7.43 -30.13 5.41
N LYS A 52 -7.17 -29.67 4.18
CA LYS A 52 -6.27 -30.36 3.24
C LYS A 52 -4.81 -30.25 3.63
N HIS A 53 -4.36 -29.12 4.21
CA HIS A 53 -2.94 -28.78 4.28
C HIS A 53 -2.38 -28.66 5.69
N TRP A 54 -3.19 -28.30 6.70
CA TRP A 54 -2.66 -27.90 7.98
C TRP A 54 -3.49 -28.34 9.19
N ASN A 55 -2.87 -28.98 10.15
CA ASN A 55 -3.35 -28.90 11.53
C ASN A 55 -2.84 -27.60 12.19
N VAL A 56 -3.38 -27.25 13.37
CA VAL A 56 -3.06 -25.98 14.07
C VAL A 56 -1.57 -25.82 14.35
N GLU A 57 -0.86 -26.89 14.72
CA GLU A 57 0.56 -26.85 15.03
C GLU A 57 1.42 -26.66 13.76
N GLN A 58 1.07 -27.35 12.69
CA GLN A 58 1.73 -27.18 11.39
C GLN A 58 1.52 -25.77 10.84
N PHE A 59 0.28 -25.24 10.96
CA PHE A 59 -0.04 -23.88 10.53
C PHE A 59 0.83 -22.82 11.24
N LYS A 60 1.06 -22.95 12.54
CA LYS A 60 1.90 -22.03 13.30
C LYS A 60 3.37 -22.05 12.87
N LYS A 61 3.90 -23.24 12.55
CA LYS A 61 5.31 -23.46 12.17
C LYS A 61 5.60 -23.26 10.69
N ALA A 62 4.56 -23.11 9.86
CA ALA A 62 4.72 -23.02 8.42
C ALA A 62 5.38 -21.72 7.98
N VAL A 63 6.18 -21.81 6.91
CA VAL A 63 6.85 -20.66 6.30
C VAL A 63 5.80 -19.73 5.68
N ARG A 64 5.96 -18.44 5.88
CA ARG A 64 5.12 -17.36 5.35
C ARG A 64 5.96 -16.41 4.55
N LYS A 65 5.45 -15.94 3.44
CA LYS A 65 6.08 -14.87 2.64
C LYS A 65 5.01 -14.20 1.78
N PRO A 66 5.11 -12.90 1.54
CA PRO A 66 4.32 -12.25 0.51
C PRO A 66 4.85 -12.59 -0.88
N ASP A 67 3.96 -12.72 -1.86
CA ASP A 67 4.28 -12.88 -3.29
C ASP A 67 4.30 -11.54 -4.02
N PHE A 68 3.51 -10.57 -3.53
CA PHE A 68 3.45 -9.23 -4.08
C PHE A 68 3.26 -8.16 -2.99
N LEU A 69 3.63 -6.92 -3.31
CA LEU A 69 3.33 -5.74 -2.49
C LEU A 69 2.75 -4.63 -3.37
N ILE A 70 1.65 -4.02 -2.93
CA ILE A 70 1.14 -2.76 -3.47
C ILE A 70 1.78 -1.63 -2.64
N ILE A 71 2.88 -1.08 -3.15
CA ILE A 71 3.75 -0.17 -2.40
C ILE A 71 3.34 1.30 -2.46
N GLY A 72 2.43 1.67 -3.36
CA GLY A 72 2.04 3.09 -3.59
C GLY A 72 0.95 3.25 -4.62
N VAL A 73 0.50 4.50 -4.77
CA VAL A 73 0.79 5.66 -3.92
C VAL A 73 -0.38 5.92 -2.99
N GLY A 74 -0.10 6.54 -1.85
CA GLY A 74 -1.17 7.00 -0.97
C GLY A 74 -2.15 7.91 -1.72
N LYS A 75 -3.45 7.63 -1.64
CA LYS A 75 -4.54 8.30 -2.38
C LYS A 75 -4.61 7.96 -3.88
N GLY A 76 -3.89 6.95 -4.33
CA GLY A 76 -3.91 6.42 -5.70
C GLY A 76 -4.91 5.28 -5.95
N GLY A 77 -5.83 4.98 -5.02
CA GLY A 77 -6.82 3.90 -5.21
C GLY A 77 -6.35 2.50 -4.79
N THR A 78 -5.24 2.39 -4.09
CA THR A 78 -4.67 1.11 -3.61
C THR A 78 -5.63 0.27 -2.75
N THR A 79 -6.60 0.92 -2.09
CA THR A 79 -7.62 0.20 -1.30
C THR A 79 -8.60 -0.55 -2.21
N SER A 80 -9.13 0.11 -3.23
CA SER A 80 -10.02 -0.53 -4.21
C SER A 80 -9.30 -1.65 -4.95
N LEU A 81 -8.09 -1.38 -5.44
CA LEU A 81 -7.26 -2.38 -6.10
C LEU A 81 -7.06 -3.63 -5.23
N TYR A 82 -6.63 -3.44 -3.99
CA TYR A 82 -6.39 -4.53 -3.06
C TYR A 82 -7.67 -5.32 -2.76
N THR A 83 -8.79 -4.61 -2.55
CA THR A 83 -10.09 -5.26 -2.31
C THR A 83 -10.54 -6.08 -3.51
N TYR A 84 -10.31 -5.61 -4.74
CA TYR A 84 -10.65 -6.39 -5.93
C TYR A 84 -9.74 -7.61 -6.08
N LEU A 85 -8.44 -7.44 -5.91
CA LEU A 85 -7.48 -8.54 -6.01
C LEU A 85 -7.76 -9.65 -4.99
N THR A 86 -8.17 -9.28 -3.77
CA THR A 86 -8.50 -10.26 -2.71
C THR A 86 -9.86 -10.95 -2.89
N GLN A 87 -10.64 -10.63 -3.94
CA GLN A 87 -11.81 -11.42 -4.36
C GLN A 87 -11.40 -12.61 -5.23
N HIS A 88 -10.17 -12.63 -5.76
CA HIS A 88 -9.68 -13.76 -6.52
C HIS A 88 -9.53 -14.99 -5.61
N PRO A 89 -10.08 -16.17 -5.97
CA PRO A 89 -10.13 -17.35 -5.08
C PRO A 89 -8.76 -17.91 -4.70
N GLN A 90 -7.73 -17.63 -5.48
CA GLN A 90 -6.35 -18.04 -5.16
C GLN A 90 -5.55 -16.94 -4.42
N VAL A 91 -6.16 -15.83 -4.04
CA VAL A 91 -5.49 -14.78 -3.25
C VAL A 91 -5.95 -14.85 -1.81
N LEU A 92 -5.06 -15.26 -0.92
CA LEU A 92 -5.30 -15.35 0.53
C LEU A 92 -4.77 -14.07 1.20
N PRO A 93 -5.66 -13.14 1.60
CA PRO A 93 -5.21 -11.88 2.17
C PRO A 93 -4.65 -12.02 3.59
N PRO A 94 -3.63 -11.26 3.98
CA PRO A 94 -3.19 -11.13 5.36
C PRO A 94 -4.31 -10.60 6.26
N ILE A 95 -4.12 -10.68 7.56
CA ILE A 95 -5.14 -10.25 8.55
C ILE A 95 -5.36 -8.74 8.55
N LEU A 96 -4.38 -7.95 8.17
CA LEU A 96 -4.43 -6.48 8.09
C LEU A 96 -4.01 -5.99 6.71
N LYS A 97 -4.67 -4.93 6.25
CA LYS A 97 -4.16 -4.04 5.21
C LYS A 97 -3.34 -2.93 5.88
N GLU A 98 -2.29 -2.46 5.20
CA GLU A 98 -1.38 -1.41 5.70
C GLU A 98 -0.64 -1.81 6.99
N ILE A 99 0.07 -2.95 6.92
CA ILE A 99 0.91 -3.43 8.02
C ILE A 99 2.02 -2.42 8.32
N ASN A 100 2.46 -1.65 7.30
CA ASN A 100 3.48 -0.58 7.40
C ASN A 100 4.80 -1.05 8.04
N PHE A 101 5.13 -2.34 7.90
CA PHE A 101 6.32 -2.94 8.51
C PHE A 101 7.60 -2.29 7.99
N TRP A 102 7.76 -2.23 6.67
CA TRP A 102 9.01 -1.78 6.04
C TRP A 102 9.31 -0.29 6.24
N SER A 103 8.29 0.53 6.54
CA SER A 103 8.41 1.98 6.73
C SER A 103 8.29 2.47 8.16
N GLY A 104 7.68 1.71 9.05
CA GLY A 104 7.36 2.22 10.40
C GLY A 104 7.38 1.19 11.53
N ASN A 105 7.54 -0.12 11.22
CA ASN A 105 7.51 -1.17 12.24
C ASN A 105 8.68 -2.18 12.07
N PHE A 106 9.73 -1.80 11.36
CA PHE A 106 10.82 -2.72 11.01
C PHE A 106 11.53 -3.29 12.24
N GLU A 107 11.61 -2.52 13.31
CA GLU A 107 12.19 -2.90 14.60
C GLU A 107 11.42 -4.01 15.33
N LYS A 108 10.18 -4.31 14.92
CA LYS A 108 9.39 -5.43 15.47
C LYS A 108 9.90 -6.81 15.04
N GLY A 109 10.77 -6.84 14.02
CA GLY A 109 11.34 -8.07 13.48
C GLY A 109 10.47 -8.75 12.42
N ILE A 110 11.14 -9.53 11.56
CA ILE A 110 10.49 -10.16 10.40
C ILE A 110 9.39 -11.15 10.79
N ASP A 111 9.55 -11.86 11.89
CA ASP A 111 8.56 -12.84 12.36
C ASP A 111 7.24 -12.17 12.76
N TRP A 112 7.32 -10.96 13.34
CA TRP A 112 6.15 -10.14 13.60
C TRP A 112 5.41 -9.78 12.31
N TYR A 113 6.15 -9.37 11.26
CA TYR A 113 5.57 -9.06 9.96
C TYR A 113 4.90 -10.30 9.34
N LEU A 114 5.62 -11.41 9.29
CA LEU A 114 5.16 -12.64 8.66
C LEU A 114 3.97 -13.28 9.39
N ALA A 115 3.80 -13.03 10.69
CA ALA A 115 2.66 -13.50 11.45
C ALA A 115 1.30 -12.98 10.92
N HIS A 116 1.31 -11.89 10.15
CA HIS A 116 0.10 -11.36 9.52
C HIS A 116 -0.36 -12.12 8.30
N PHE A 117 0.49 -12.98 7.71
CA PHE A 117 0.22 -13.68 6.46
C PHE A 117 -0.21 -15.14 6.68
N PRO A 118 -1.08 -15.68 5.81
CA PRO A 118 -1.31 -17.12 5.78
C PRO A 118 -0.07 -17.87 5.29
N PRO A 119 0.22 -19.05 5.82
CA PRO A 119 1.21 -19.93 5.21
C PRO A 119 0.62 -20.53 3.94
N ILE A 120 1.42 -20.58 2.88
CA ILE A 120 1.02 -21.18 1.61
C ILE A 120 2.00 -22.32 1.30
N PRO A 121 1.51 -23.58 1.15
CA PRO A 121 2.36 -24.70 0.72
C PRO A 121 2.90 -24.45 -0.68
N GLN A 122 4.16 -24.82 -0.93
CA GLN A 122 4.79 -24.68 -2.24
C GLN A 122 4.11 -25.48 -3.35
N SER A 123 3.36 -26.53 -2.98
CA SER A 123 2.60 -27.37 -3.92
C SER A 123 1.28 -26.75 -4.38
N GLU A 124 0.90 -25.60 -3.85
CA GLU A 124 -0.41 -24.99 -4.12
C GLU A 124 -0.24 -23.62 -4.81
N ASN A 125 -1.13 -23.37 -5.77
CA ASN A 125 -1.15 -22.11 -6.55
C ASN A 125 -1.98 -21.03 -5.85
N TYR A 126 -1.66 -20.75 -4.58
CA TYR A 126 -2.20 -19.60 -3.87
C TYR A 126 -1.17 -18.50 -3.74
N PHE A 127 -1.65 -17.28 -3.62
CA PHE A 127 -0.84 -16.06 -3.51
C PHE A 127 -1.24 -15.27 -2.28
N THR A 128 -0.30 -14.56 -1.70
CA THR A 128 -0.58 -13.60 -0.64
C THR A 128 0.26 -12.34 -0.82
N GLY A 129 -0.26 -11.22 -0.37
CA GLY A 129 0.44 -9.95 -0.43
C GLY A 129 -0.32 -8.87 0.30
N GLU A 130 0.31 -7.75 0.50
CA GLU A 130 -0.27 -6.61 1.21
C GLU A 130 -0.27 -5.33 0.39
N ALA A 131 -0.98 -4.32 0.90
CA ALA A 131 -1.00 -2.97 0.36
C ALA A 131 -0.66 -1.96 1.47
N SER A 132 0.57 -1.47 1.48
CA SER A 132 1.03 -0.38 2.35
C SER A 132 1.57 0.76 1.48
N PRO A 133 0.71 1.70 1.08
CA PRO A 133 1.07 2.72 0.08
C PRO A 133 2.11 3.74 0.56
N GLY A 134 2.43 3.74 1.84
CA GLY A 134 3.51 4.53 2.42
C GLY A 134 4.91 4.01 2.08
N TYR A 135 5.06 2.78 1.60
CA TYR A 135 6.36 2.22 1.25
C TYR A 135 7.02 2.97 0.10
N PHE A 136 6.26 3.35 -0.92
CA PHE A 136 6.81 4.03 -2.10
C PHE A 136 7.58 5.30 -1.74
N GLY A 137 7.08 6.08 -0.79
CA GLY A 137 7.73 7.30 -0.31
C GLY A 137 8.85 7.07 0.71
N ASN A 138 9.12 5.83 1.11
CA ASN A 138 10.15 5.49 2.09
C ASN A 138 11.28 4.70 1.41
N LEU A 139 12.43 5.32 1.27
CA LEU A 139 13.57 4.70 0.56
C LEU A 139 14.20 3.54 1.33
N GLU A 140 14.16 3.57 2.66
CA GLU A 140 14.63 2.45 3.47
C GLU A 140 13.76 1.21 3.26
N ALA A 141 12.46 1.40 3.00
CA ALA A 141 11.56 0.30 2.70
C ALA A 141 12.02 -0.50 1.48
N ALA A 142 12.49 0.16 0.42
CA ALA A 142 12.99 -0.52 -0.77
C ALA A 142 14.17 -1.45 -0.45
N THR A 143 15.18 -0.94 0.26
CA THR A 143 16.37 -1.71 0.64
C THR A 143 16.02 -2.86 1.59
N ARG A 144 15.15 -2.60 2.58
CA ARG A 144 14.69 -3.61 3.53
C ARG A 144 13.92 -4.72 2.82
N ILE A 145 12.98 -4.40 1.94
CA ILE A 145 12.22 -5.39 1.18
C ILE A 145 13.15 -6.24 0.30
N PHE A 146 14.09 -5.61 -0.40
CA PHE A 146 15.03 -6.32 -1.26
C PHE A 146 15.89 -7.32 -0.49
N SER A 147 16.33 -6.97 0.73
CA SER A 147 17.16 -7.87 1.56
C SER A 147 16.44 -9.14 1.99
N PHE A 148 15.10 -9.12 2.13
CA PHE A 148 14.31 -10.29 2.50
C PHE A 148 13.63 -10.97 1.31
N PHE A 149 13.17 -10.18 0.32
CA PHE A 149 12.38 -10.65 -0.81
C PHE A 149 12.87 -10.09 -2.15
N PRO A 150 14.07 -10.45 -2.61
CA PRO A 150 14.68 -9.85 -3.80
C PRO A 150 13.92 -10.13 -5.11
N LYS A 151 12.98 -11.09 -5.10
CA LYS A 151 12.18 -11.47 -6.28
C LYS A 151 10.70 -11.09 -6.16
N ILE A 152 10.34 -10.28 -5.18
CA ILE A 152 8.94 -9.90 -4.94
C ILE A 152 8.39 -9.04 -6.09
N LYS A 153 7.12 -9.23 -6.44
CA LYS A 153 6.41 -8.39 -7.42
C LYS A 153 5.88 -7.12 -6.75
N LEU A 154 6.10 -5.98 -7.38
CA LEU A 154 5.77 -4.66 -6.84
C LEU A 154 4.72 -3.98 -7.72
N ILE A 155 3.65 -3.51 -7.10
CA ILE A 155 2.57 -2.81 -7.81
C ILE A 155 2.50 -1.37 -7.31
N ILE A 156 2.46 -0.42 -8.24
CA ILE A 156 2.32 1.01 -7.98
C ILE A 156 1.12 1.52 -8.76
N VAL A 157 0.23 2.27 -8.10
CA VAL A 157 -0.90 2.94 -8.77
C VAL A 157 -0.65 4.44 -8.68
N PHE A 158 -0.20 5.06 -9.76
CA PHE A 158 -0.07 6.51 -9.86
C PHE A 158 -1.43 7.15 -10.12
N ARG A 159 -1.57 8.37 -9.69
CA ARG A 159 -2.72 9.24 -9.89
C ARG A 159 -2.22 10.61 -10.31
N ASN A 160 -3.03 11.38 -11.04
CA ASN A 160 -2.73 12.80 -11.24
C ASN A 160 -2.26 13.42 -9.91
N PRO A 161 -1.03 13.95 -9.83
CA PRO A 161 -0.44 14.37 -8.56
C PRO A 161 -1.17 15.53 -7.90
N ILE A 162 -1.88 16.35 -8.68
CA ILE A 162 -2.75 17.44 -8.18
C ILE A 162 -3.95 16.82 -7.44
N ASP A 163 -4.66 15.92 -8.08
CA ASP A 163 -5.84 15.26 -7.48
C ASP A 163 -5.47 14.37 -6.31
N ARG A 164 -4.24 13.79 -6.34
CA ARG A 164 -3.69 13.06 -5.21
C ARG A 164 -3.45 14.00 -4.02
N ALA A 165 -2.85 15.16 -4.25
CA ALA A 165 -2.55 16.15 -3.22
C ALA A 165 -3.83 16.68 -2.58
N ILE A 166 -4.83 17.04 -3.39
CA ILE A 166 -6.17 17.48 -2.93
C ILE A 166 -6.83 16.38 -2.08
N SER A 167 -6.81 15.13 -2.58
CA SER A 167 -7.37 13.99 -1.84
C SER A 167 -6.66 13.75 -0.50
N HIS A 168 -5.35 14.01 -0.43
CA HIS A 168 -4.56 13.86 0.78
C HIS A 168 -4.88 14.96 1.79
N TYR A 169 -4.96 16.22 1.34
CA TYR A 169 -5.35 17.35 2.19
C TYR A 169 -6.73 17.11 2.83
N TYR A 170 -7.76 16.81 2.04
CA TYR A 170 -9.10 16.57 2.59
C TYR A 170 -9.19 15.30 3.45
N HIS A 171 -8.31 14.34 3.27
CA HIS A 171 -8.20 13.22 4.18
C HIS A 171 -7.79 13.68 5.59
N TRP A 172 -6.79 14.53 5.70
CA TRP A 172 -6.34 15.07 7.00
C TRP A 172 -7.34 16.04 7.61
N VAL A 173 -8.03 16.85 6.81
CA VAL A 173 -9.16 17.68 7.28
C VAL A 173 -10.25 16.83 7.93
N ARG A 174 -10.65 15.71 7.29
CA ARG A 174 -11.65 14.80 7.86
C ARG A 174 -11.21 14.13 9.16
N LEU A 175 -9.92 13.97 9.36
CA LEU A 175 -9.34 13.44 10.59
C LEU A 175 -9.08 14.50 11.66
N ASN A 176 -9.51 15.76 11.43
CA ASN A 176 -9.25 16.91 12.30
C ASN A 176 -7.75 17.14 12.60
N LYS A 177 -6.88 16.79 11.64
CA LYS A 177 -5.42 16.95 11.75
C LYS A 177 -4.87 18.07 10.86
N GLU A 178 -5.69 18.67 10.00
CA GLU A 178 -5.36 19.84 9.19
C GLU A 178 -6.45 20.89 9.37
N ASN A 179 -6.04 22.10 9.75
CA ASN A 179 -6.93 23.25 10.01
C ASN A 179 -6.62 24.47 9.13
N ARG A 180 -5.51 24.44 8.38
CA ARG A 180 -5.19 25.49 7.40
C ARG A 180 -6.14 25.37 6.20
N SER A 181 -6.35 26.45 5.46
CA SER A 181 -6.99 26.36 4.15
C SER A 181 -6.10 25.60 3.16
N LEU A 182 -6.70 24.99 2.13
CA LEU A 182 -5.94 24.32 1.06
C LEU A 182 -4.91 25.28 0.45
N GLU A 183 -5.32 26.51 0.16
CA GLU A 183 -4.45 27.54 -0.42
C GLU A 183 -3.26 27.85 0.48
N THR A 184 -3.48 28.00 1.78
CA THR A 184 -2.40 28.24 2.75
C THR A 184 -1.46 27.04 2.84
N ALA A 185 -2.00 25.82 2.89
CA ALA A 185 -1.19 24.60 2.98
C ALA A 185 -0.32 24.39 1.73
N ILE A 186 -0.89 24.61 0.53
CA ILE A 186 -0.18 24.46 -0.74
C ILE A 186 0.89 25.56 -0.92
N ASN A 187 0.56 26.82 -0.64
CA ASN A 187 1.54 27.92 -0.77
C ASN A 187 2.72 27.72 0.19
N TYR A 188 2.46 27.32 1.42
CA TYR A 188 3.50 27.02 2.41
C TYR A 188 4.44 25.90 1.91
N GLU A 189 3.88 24.82 1.37
CA GLU A 189 4.70 23.73 0.86
C GLU A 189 5.49 24.11 -0.40
N LEU A 190 4.90 24.90 -1.31
CA LEU A 190 5.59 25.41 -2.50
C LEU A 190 6.79 26.27 -2.13
N GLU A 191 6.68 27.15 -1.13
CA GLU A 191 7.77 27.96 -0.65
C GLU A 191 8.94 27.11 -0.13
N ILE A 192 8.64 26.09 0.67
CA ILE A 192 9.65 25.15 1.16
C ILE A 192 10.31 24.40 -0.01
N LEU A 193 9.50 23.86 -0.93
CA LEU A 193 10.00 23.06 -2.05
C LEU A 193 10.84 23.84 -3.04
N GLN A 194 10.59 25.14 -3.23
CA GLN A 194 11.42 26.02 -4.06
C GLN A 194 12.85 26.12 -3.52
N ASN A 195 13.02 26.19 -2.21
CA ASN A 195 14.33 26.24 -1.56
C ASN A 195 15.13 24.93 -1.72
N PHE A 196 14.45 23.80 -1.95
CA PHE A 196 15.07 22.48 -2.13
C PHE A 196 15.19 22.04 -3.60
N ARG A 197 14.65 22.79 -4.55
CA ARG A 197 14.62 22.43 -5.99
C ARG A 197 16.01 22.14 -6.57
N ASN A 198 17.05 22.83 -6.06
CA ASN A 198 18.44 22.75 -6.53
C ASN A 198 19.36 21.96 -5.58
N SER A 199 18.85 21.42 -4.48
CA SER A 199 19.68 20.66 -3.58
C SER A 199 19.63 19.18 -3.91
N SER A 200 20.81 18.53 -3.97
CA SER A 200 20.94 17.07 -4.00
C SER A 200 20.30 16.39 -2.78
N ASN A 201 19.98 17.17 -1.76
CA ASN A 201 19.33 16.81 -0.52
C ASN A 201 17.82 17.08 -0.54
N PHE A 202 17.13 16.72 -1.64
CA PHE A 202 15.68 16.50 -1.58
C PHE A 202 15.45 15.34 -0.60
N CYS A 203 15.48 15.68 0.70
CA CYS A 203 15.48 14.69 1.77
C CYS A 203 14.07 14.11 1.90
N LEU A 204 13.82 13.05 1.14
CA LEU A 204 12.55 12.36 1.07
C LEU A 204 12.06 11.86 2.44
N ASN A 205 12.98 11.59 3.38
CA ASN A 205 12.64 11.15 4.73
C ASN A 205 12.04 12.25 5.63
N HIS A 206 12.28 13.52 5.32
CA HIS A 206 11.73 14.65 6.09
C HIS A 206 10.22 14.86 5.87
N TRP A 207 9.70 14.34 4.75
CA TRP A 207 8.31 14.53 4.33
C TRP A 207 7.30 13.69 5.10
N GLN A 208 7.74 12.66 5.82
CA GLN A 208 6.86 11.79 6.61
C GLN A 208 6.43 12.43 7.94
N GLN A 209 7.17 13.42 8.43
CA GLN A 209 6.94 14.02 9.76
C GLN A 209 6.00 15.23 9.72
N ASN A 210 5.74 15.79 8.53
CA ASN A 210 4.94 17.00 8.35
C ASN A 210 3.79 16.75 7.36
N LEU A 211 2.74 17.56 7.42
CA LEU A 211 1.60 17.49 6.52
C LEU A 211 1.97 18.06 5.14
N TYR A 212 2.64 17.24 4.32
CA TYR A 212 3.00 17.60 2.95
C TYR A 212 2.06 16.93 1.94
N TYR A 213 1.60 17.73 0.98
CA TYR A 213 0.64 17.32 -0.03
C TYR A 213 1.25 17.20 -1.42
N LEU A 214 2.23 18.03 -1.76
CA LEU A 214 2.87 18.05 -3.08
C LEU A 214 4.03 17.07 -3.17
N ALA A 215 4.94 17.08 -2.21
CA ALA A 215 6.16 16.28 -2.25
C ALA A 215 5.91 14.78 -2.51
N PRO A 216 4.90 14.10 -1.91
CA PRO A 216 4.61 12.71 -2.21
C PRO A 216 4.09 12.46 -3.64
N GLY A 217 3.77 13.53 -4.41
CA GLY A 217 3.39 13.48 -5.81
C GLY A 217 4.56 13.61 -6.79
N VAL A 218 5.78 13.85 -6.30
CA VAL A 218 7.01 13.92 -7.12
C VAL A 218 7.51 12.50 -7.41
N TYR A 219 6.70 11.71 -8.11
CA TYR A 219 6.87 10.27 -8.27
C TYR A 219 8.22 9.85 -8.84
N ILE A 220 8.75 10.62 -9.82
CA ILE A 220 10.01 10.28 -10.49
C ILE A 220 11.17 10.13 -9.50
N LYS A 221 11.23 10.99 -8.47
CA LYS A 221 12.30 10.96 -7.48
C LYS A 221 12.31 9.70 -6.62
N PHE A 222 11.14 9.17 -6.33
CA PHE A 222 10.99 7.91 -5.61
C PHE A 222 11.23 6.72 -6.56
N LEU A 223 10.62 6.76 -7.74
CA LEU A 223 10.70 5.66 -8.69
C LEU A 223 12.14 5.36 -9.15
N GLU A 224 12.91 6.40 -9.47
CA GLU A 224 14.33 6.25 -9.81
C GLU A 224 15.08 5.45 -8.72
N LYS A 225 14.85 5.78 -7.44
CA LYS A 225 15.49 5.09 -6.32
C LYS A 225 15.03 3.63 -6.19
N TRP A 226 13.74 3.38 -6.32
CA TRP A 226 13.22 2.01 -6.30
C TRP A 226 13.82 1.16 -7.44
N MET A 227 13.93 1.73 -8.65
CA MET A 227 14.48 1.03 -9.83
C MET A 227 16.01 0.92 -9.83
N THR A 228 16.74 1.56 -8.92
CA THR A 228 18.16 1.23 -8.67
C THR A 228 18.33 -0.04 -7.83
N ILE A 229 17.28 -0.47 -7.12
CA ILE A 229 17.31 -1.61 -6.20
C ILE A 229 16.63 -2.84 -6.81
N PHE A 230 15.49 -2.66 -7.45
CA PHE A 230 14.71 -3.73 -8.07
C PHE A 230 14.73 -3.60 -9.60
N PRO A 231 14.86 -4.70 -10.35
CA PRO A 231 14.75 -4.68 -11.81
C PRO A 231 13.34 -4.26 -12.27
N LYS A 232 13.28 -3.61 -13.45
CA LYS A 232 12.03 -3.03 -14.00
C LYS A 232 10.91 -4.05 -14.14
N GLU A 233 11.25 -5.28 -14.44
CA GLU A 233 10.31 -6.39 -14.66
C GLU A 233 9.54 -6.78 -13.39
N GLN A 234 10.02 -6.40 -12.23
CA GLN A 234 9.31 -6.63 -10.96
C GLN A 234 8.26 -5.56 -10.65
N PHE A 235 8.16 -4.52 -11.47
CA PHE A 235 7.18 -3.46 -11.30
C PHE A 235 6.01 -3.56 -12.25
N LEU A 236 4.80 -3.48 -11.72
CA LEU A 236 3.61 -3.12 -12.47
C LEU A 236 3.18 -1.70 -12.07
N ILE A 237 3.24 -0.79 -13.04
CA ILE A 237 2.84 0.61 -12.86
C ILE A 237 1.50 0.83 -13.53
N LEU A 238 0.52 1.29 -12.75
CA LEU A 238 -0.86 1.49 -13.15
C LEU A 238 -1.26 2.96 -12.98
N LYS A 239 -2.31 3.38 -13.67
CA LYS A 239 -2.92 4.70 -13.55
C LYS A 239 -4.30 4.59 -12.88
N THR A 240 -4.54 5.41 -11.87
CA THR A 240 -5.85 5.50 -11.20
C THR A 240 -6.96 5.86 -12.19
N GLU A 241 -6.66 6.73 -13.14
CA GLU A 241 -7.58 7.20 -14.14
C GLU A 241 -8.07 6.05 -15.03
N GLU A 242 -7.16 5.20 -15.53
CA GLU A 242 -7.49 3.99 -16.29
C GLU A 242 -8.27 2.98 -15.46
N PHE A 243 -7.86 2.80 -14.21
CA PHE A 243 -8.54 1.92 -13.27
C PHE A 243 -9.98 2.36 -12.97
N ASN A 244 -10.24 3.67 -12.96
CA ASN A 244 -11.58 4.22 -12.78
C ASN A 244 -12.48 4.05 -14.00
N ILE A 245 -11.91 4.06 -15.21
CA ILE A 245 -12.63 3.94 -16.48
C ILE A 245 -12.89 2.47 -16.80
N ASN A 246 -11.88 1.63 -16.71
CA ASN A 246 -11.96 0.22 -17.08
C ASN A 246 -11.25 -0.69 -16.05
N PRO A 247 -11.85 -0.90 -14.87
CA PRO A 247 -11.26 -1.73 -13.83
C PRO A 247 -11.05 -3.17 -14.26
N VAL A 248 -11.91 -3.71 -15.14
CA VAL A 248 -11.80 -5.08 -15.66
C VAL A 248 -10.47 -5.28 -16.37
N ASN A 249 -10.15 -4.42 -17.33
CA ASN A 249 -8.93 -4.52 -18.12
C ASN A 249 -7.68 -4.36 -17.22
N VAL A 250 -7.72 -3.41 -16.29
CA VAL A 250 -6.60 -3.21 -15.35
C VAL A 250 -6.41 -4.45 -14.46
N MET A 251 -7.49 -5.06 -13.98
CA MET A 251 -7.40 -6.28 -13.20
C MET A 251 -6.82 -7.45 -13.99
N GLN A 252 -7.17 -7.60 -15.27
CA GLN A 252 -6.56 -8.61 -16.14
C GLN A 252 -5.04 -8.42 -16.26
N HIS A 253 -4.57 -7.18 -16.42
CA HIS A 253 -3.13 -6.89 -16.42
C HIS A 253 -2.45 -7.27 -15.10
N ILE A 254 -3.12 -7.04 -13.96
CA ILE A 254 -2.59 -7.40 -12.65
C ILE A 254 -2.54 -8.92 -12.49
N LEU A 255 -3.60 -9.64 -12.85
CA LEU A 255 -3.63 -11.09 -12.77
C LEU A 255 -2.52 -11.71 -13.63
N LYS A 256 -2.37 -11.23 -14.86
CA LYS A 256 -1.27 -11.65 -15.75
C LYS A 256 0.12 -11.35 -15.16
N PHE A 257 0.32 -10.16 -14.59
CA PHE A 257 1.59 -9.80 -13.95
C PHE A 257 1.90 -10.68 -12.75
N LEU A 258 0.88 -11.09 -11.99
CA LEU A 258 1.04 -11.94 -10.83
C LEU A 258 1.10 -13.44 -11.18
N ASP A 259 0.97 -13.82 -12.46
CA ASP A 259 0.83 -15.21 -12.93
C ASP A 259 -0.39 -15.93 -12.32
N LEU A 260 -1.44 -15.16 -12.04
CA LEU A 260 -2.73 -15.67 -11.60
C LEU A 260 -3.60 -16.02 -12.81
N PRO A 261 -4.43 -17.07 -12.72
CA PRO A 261 -5.44 -17.37 -13.75
C PRO A 261 -6.41 -16.20 -13.95
N ASP A 262 -6.96 -16.12 -15.16
CA ASP A 262 -8.04 -15.17 -15.42
C ASP A 262 -9.24 -15.44 -14.50
N TYR A 263 -9.72 -14.38 -13.91
CA TYR A 263 -10.87 -14.43 -13.01
C TYR A 263 -11.73 -13.17 -13.18
N GLN A 264 -13.01 -13.35 -13.28
CA GLN A 264 -13.95 -12.24 -13.34
C GLN A 264 -14.28 -11.78 -11.92
N ILE A 265 -13.76 -10.64 -11.54
CA ILE A 265 -14.04 -10.04 -10.23
C ILE A 265 -15.53 -9.72 -10.13
N PRO A 266 -16.23 -10.23 -9.10
CA PRO A 266 -17.70 -10.06 -8.99
C PRO A 266 -18.15 -8.63 -8.76
N ASP A 267 -17.35 -7.81 -8.08
CA ASP A 267 -17.73 -6.49 -7.63
C ASP A 267 -16.58 -5.48 -7.73
N TYR A 268 -16.86 -4.36 -8.41
CA TYR A 268 -15.94 -3.24 -8.61
C TYR A 268 -16.41 -1.97 -7.88
N GLN A 269 -16.92 -2.09 -6.66
CA GLN A 269 -17.34 -0.91 -5.88
C GLN A 269 -16.16 0.04 -5.65
N LYS A 270 -16.35 1.31 -6.01
CA LYS A 270 -15.38 2.37 -5.70
C LYS A 270 -15.38 2.62 -4.19
N LEU A 271 -14.25 2.38 -3.56
CA LEU A 271 -14.05 2.58 -2.14
C LEU A 271 -13.38 3.94 -1.85
N ASN A 272 -13.73 4.54 -0.71
CA ASN A 272 -13.13 5.80 -0.25
C ASN A 272 -13.29 6.98 -1.22
N ILE A 273 -14.46 7.10 -1.86
CA ILE A 273 -14.79 8.27 -2.70
C ILE A 273 -14.78 9.51 -1.82
N GLY A 274 -13.91 10.47 -2.14
CA GLY A 274 -13.90 11.78 -1.50
C GLY A 274 -14.77 12.77 -2.28
N TYR A 275 -15.63 13.47 -1.59
CA TYR A 275 -16.29 14.65 -2.12
C TYR A 275 -15.52 15.88 -1.65
N TYR A 276 -15.13 16.73 -2.58
CA TYR A 276 -14.36 17.93 -2.31
C TYR A 276 -15.10 19.14 -2.89
N PRO A 277 -15.03 20.31 -2.26
CA PRO A 277 -15.52 21.53 -2.89
C PRO A 277 -14.71 21.84 -4.16
N ASP A 278 -15.27 22.68 -5.01
CA ASP A 278 -14.56 23.16 -6.18
C ASP A 278 -13.28 23.88 -5.79
N ILE A 279 -12.18 23.48 -6.42
CA ILE A 279 -10.87 24.05 -6.15
C ILE A 279 -10.63 25.18 -7.13
N LYS A 280 -10.24 26.35 -6.61
CA LYS A 280 -9.90 27.52 -7.41
C LYS A 280 -8.89 27.17 -8.49
N ASP A 281 -9.12 27.59 -9.73
CA ASP A 281 -8.23 27.34 -10.86
C ASP A 281 -6.81 27.86 -10.60
N SER A 282 -6.68 29.01 -9.90
CA SER A 282 -5.38 29.57 -9.53
C SER A 282 -4.54 28.63 -8.64
N ILE A 283 -5.17 27.83 -7.78
CA ILE A 283 -4.46 26.85 -6.93
C ILE A 283 -4.07 25.64 -7.78
N ARG A 284 -4.97 25.16 -8.63
CA ARG A 284 -4.67 24.06 -9.57
C ARG A 284 -3.53 24.44 -10.50
N GLN A 285 -3.52 25.68 -11.04
CA GLN A 285 -2.47 26.16 -11.92
C GLN A 285 -1.10 26.17 -11.21
N LYS A 286 -1.01 26.68 -9.98
CA LYS A 286 0.23 26.65 -9.20
C LYS A 286 0.75 25.23 -8.99
N MET A 287 -0.13 24.29 -8.66
CA MET A 287 0.27 22.88 -8.50
C MET A 287 0.74 22.26 -9.82
N SER A 288 0.08 22.60 -10.92
CA SER A 288 0.45 22.17 -12.25
C SER A 288 1.83 22.66 -12.67
N ASP A 289 2.08 23.95 -12.50
CA ASP A 289 3.37 24.53 -12.81
C ASP A 289 4.49 23.88 -11.98
N PHE A 290 4.17 23.49 -10.74
CA PHE A 290 5.10 22.74 -9.89
C PHE A 290 5.37 21.34 -10.42
N PHE A 291 4.33 20.58 -10.81
CA PHE A 291 4.49 19.18 -11.20
C PHE A 291 4.94 18.98 -12.66
N ARG A 292 4.81 19.97 -13.54
CA ARG A 292 5.05 19.87 -14.99
C ARG A 292 6.37 19.16 -15.32
N ASP A 293 7.48 19.69 -14.82
CA ASP A 293 8.81 19.14 -15.10
C ASP A 293 9.00 17.72 -14.53
N TYR A 294 8.41 17.44 -13.37
CA TYR A 294 8.51 16.12 -12.76
C TYR A 294 7.66 15.08 -13.49
N ASN A 295 6.48 15.47 -13.95
CA ASN A 295 5.61 14.59 -14.75
C ASN A 295 6.25 14.28 -16.11
N HIS A 296 6.83 15.30 -16.77
CA HIS A 296 7.56 15.11 -18.04
C HIS A 296 8.72 14.12 -17.87
N LYS A 297 9.56 14.30 -16.84
CA LYS A 297 10.65 13.38 -16.54
C LYS A 297 10.16 11.96 -16.23
N LEU A 298 9.04 11.84 -15.54
CA LEU A 298 8.43 10.53 -15.24
C LEU A 298 7.97 9.83 -16.54
N GLU A 299 7.33 10.58 -17.46
CA GLU A 299 6.89 10.08 -18.76
C GLU A 299 8.07 9.63 -19.63
N GLU A 300 9.13 10.45 -19.70
CA GLU A 300 10.38 10.09 -20.39
C GLU A 300 11.03 8.83 -19.80
N TYR A 301 11.15 8.78 -18.47
CA TYR A 301 11.77 7.66 -17.77
C TYR A 301 11.05 6.32 -18.00
N LEU A 302 9.72 6.36 -18.04
CA LEU A 302 8.89 5.17 -18.25
C LEU A 302 8.61 4.86 -19.71
N GLY A 303 8.78 5.84 -20.63
CA GLY A 303 8.39 5.74 -22.03
C GLY A 303 6.86 5.70 -22.24
N VAL A 304 6.08 6.35 -21.37
CA VAL A 304 4.61 6.34 -21.40
C VAL A 304 4.07 7.77 -21.22
N ARG A 305 2.84 8.00 -21.68
CA ARG A 305 2.11 9.25 -21.43
C ARG A 305 1.06 9.05 -20.35
N PHE A 306 1.02 9.95 -19.38
CA PHE A 306 -0.01 9.94 -18.34
C PHE A 306 -1.19 10.84 -18.69
N ASN A 307 -0.98 11.87 -19.52
CA ASN A 307 -1.98 12.87 -19.92
C ASN A 307 -2.61 13.54 -18.68
N TRP A 308 -1.79 13.89 -17.71
CA TRP A 308 -2.22 14.62 -16.52
C TRP A 308 -2.23 16.14 -16.81
N GLU A 309 -2.99 16.51 -17.80
CA GLU A 309 -3.23 17.92 -18.12
C GLU A 309 -4.25 18.52 -17.15
N ILE A 310 -4.16 19.82 -16.99
CA ILE A 310 -4.95 20.61 -16.03
C ILE A 310 -6.23 21.04 -16.67
#